data_6118d93d6c6db486036ec719ef691ece
#
_entry.id   6118d93d6c6db486036ec719ef691ece
#
_cell.length_a   1.000
_cell.length_b   1.000
_cell.length_c   1.000
_cell.angle_alpha   90.00
_cell.angle_beta   90.00
_cell.angle_gamma   90.00
#
_symmetry.space_group_name_H-M   'P 1'
#
loop_
_entity.id
_entity.type
_entity.pdbx_description
1 polymer ?
#
loop_
_entity_poly.entity_id
_entity_poly.type
_entity_poly.pdbx_seq_one_letter_code
_entity_poly.pdbx_strand_id
1 'polypeptide(L)'
;YSYRDAYDLPKMLFFGTNDEFWCVDEVKNYIDQIPGQTQVSYVTNAGHNLGDKKAAFNTLEAFFQQTIAKEKYPRFDYSIQEDANGASVKLKTSKRHLQEVIIWEAESSDKDFRDEKFVAKELNISNKKSVELSVDYPTKGYKAFLVMVKYKHPNGKEPYNISTRMFTADNKELFEEVYEP
;
A
#
# COMPACT_ATOMS: atom_id res chain seq x y z
N TYR A 1 -1.81 18.60 -13.74
CA TYR A 1 -1.87 19.22 -12.39
C TYR A 1 -3.03 20.22 -12.22
N SER A 2 -3.49 20.88 -13.29
CA SER A 2 -4.52 21.95 -13.22
C SER A 2 -5.93 21.49 -12.78
N TYR A 3 -6.21 20.19 -12.76
CA TYR A 3 -7.52 19.65 -12.36
C TYR A 3 -7.48 18.90 -11.03
N ARG A 4 -6.37 18.97 -10.31
CA ARG A 4 -6.17 18.21 -9.07
C ARG A 4 -7.25 18.47 -8.04
N ASP A 5 -7.62 19.73 -7.86
CA ASP A 5 -8.63 20.16 -6.88
C ASP A 5 -10.06 19.66 -7.18
N ALA A 6 -10.30 19.18 -8.41
CA ALA A 6 -11.58 18.61 -8.79
C ALA A 6 -11.75 17.12 -8.41
N TYR A 7 -10.69 16.48 -7.89
CA TYR A 7 -10.71 15.06 -7.50
C TYR A 7 -11.09 14.87 -6.03
N ASP A 8 -12.19 15.45 -5.59
CA ASP A 8 -12.70 15.33 -4.21
C ASP A 8 -13.54 14.07 -3.94
N LEU A 9 -13.90 13.32 -4.99
CA LEU A 9 -14.63 12.06 -4.87
C LEU A 9 -13.78 10.95 -4.23
N PRO A 10 -14.40 9.97 -3.56
CA PRO A 10 -13.69 8.78 -3.11
C PRO A 10 -12.99 8.05 -4.26
N LYS A 11 -11.75 7.67 -4.05
CA LYS A 11 -10.88 7.04 -5.07
C LYS A 11 -10.24 5.77 -4.55
N MET A 12 -10.07 4.80 -5.46
CA MET A 12 -9.25 3.62 -5.27
C MET A 12 -8.18 3.59 -6.36
N LEU A 13 -6.91 3.62 -5.96
CA LEU A 13 -5.77 3.56 -6.86
C LEU A 13 -5.19 2.14 -6.83
N PHE A 14 -4.91 1.59 -8.02
CA PHE A 14 -4.31 0.27 -8.17
C PHE A 14 -2.94 0.36 -8.79
N PHE A 15 -1.98 -0.37 -8.23
CA PHE A 15 -0.61 -0.46 -8.72
C PHE A 15 -0.14 -1.92 -8.73
N GLY A 16 0.71 -2.26 -9.68
CA GLY A 16 1.51 -3.48 -9.62
C GLY A 16 2.81 -3.21 -8.86
N THR A 17 3.29 -4.17 -8.06
CA THR A 17 4.58 -3.99 -7.38
C THR A 17 5.77 -4.07 -8.34
N ASN A 18 5.58 -4.65 -9.53
CA ASN A 18 6.60 -4.84 -10.56
C ASN A 18 6.22 -4.10 -11.85
N ASP A 19 5.61 -2.91 -11.69
CA ASP A 19 5.19 -2.08 -12.82
C ASP A 19 6.39 -1.69 -13.68
N GLU A 20 6.32 -1.98 -14.98
CA GLU A 20 7.40 -1.73 -15.93
C GLU A 20 7.43 -0.29 -16.46
N PHE A 21 6.40 0.50 -16.20
CA PHE A 21 6.28 1.88 -16.70
C PHE A 21 6.48 2.94 -15.62
N TRP A 22 6.18 2.62 -14.37
CA TRP A 22 6.22 3.57 -13.26
C TRP A 22 7.14 3.07 -12.13
N CYS A 23 7.86 3.99 -11.51
CA CYS A 23 8.63 3.66 -10.32
C CYS A 23 7.70 3.13 -9.22
N VAL A 24 8.15 2.13 -8.50
CA VAL A 24 7.32 1.41 -7.52
C VAL A 24 6.74 2.31 -6.42
N ASP A 25 7.42 3.41 -6.09
CA ASP A 25 7.05 4.40 -5.05
C ASP A 25 6.55 5.73 -5.61
N GLU A 26 6.30 5.82 -6.92
CA GLU A 26 5.90 7.05 -7.63
C GLU A 26 4.68 7.75 -7.00
N VAL A 27 3.77 6.99 -6.43
CA VAL A 27 2.54 7.52 -5.82
C VAL A 27 2.79 8.53 -4.71
N LYS A 28 3.96 8.51 -4.05
CA LYS A 28 4.33 9.48 -3.01
C LYS A 28 4.34 10.92 -3.52
N ASN A 29 4.62 11.13 -4.81
CA ASN A 29 4.74 12.46 -5.40
C ASN A 29 3.40 13.21 -5.54
N TYR A 30 2.27 12.52 -5.38
CA TYR A 30 0.98 13.17 -5.60
C TYR A 30 -0.15 12.73 -4.66
N ILE A 31 -0.02 11.62 -3.91
CA ILE A 31 -1.13 11.06 -3.14
C ILE A 31 -1.65 12.02 -2.08
N ASP A 32 -0.76 12.73 -1.40
CA ASP A 32 -1.11 13.68 -0.33
C ASP A 32 -1.63 15.02 -0.87
N GLN A 33 -1.51 15.23 -2.18
CA GLN A 33 -1.95 16.44 -2.87
C GLN A 33 -3.32 16.28 -3.55
N ILE A 34 -3.90 15.08 -3.55
CA ILE A 34 -5.20 14.82 -4.14
C ILE A 34 -6.27 14.92 -3.06
N PRO A 35 -7.24 15.86 -3.18
CA PRO A 35 -8.30 16.02 -2.18
C PRO A 35 -9.23 14.81 -2.13
N GLY A 36 -10.01 14.72 -1.06
CA GLY A 36 -10.97 13.64 -0.86
C GLY A 36 -10.34 12.36 -0.31
N GLN A 37 -11.14 11.34 -0.16
CA GLN A 37 -10.70 10.06 0.38
C GLN A 37 -10.03 9.21 -0.69
N THR A 38 -8.77 8.87 -0.50
CA THR A 38 -8.00 8.01 -1.41
C THR A 38 -7.63 6.72 -0.70
N GLN A 39 -7.88 5.59 -1.33
CA GLN A 39 -7.39 4.28 -0.93
C GLN A 39 -6.43 3.74 -1.98
N VAL A 40 -5.45 2.98 -1.53
CA VAL A 40 -4.43 2.35 -2.39
C VAL A 40 -4.52 0.84 -2.25
N SER A 41 -4.33 0.15 -3.35
CA SER A 41 -4.21 -1.31 -3.37
C SER A 41 -3.11 -1.73 -4.35
N TYR A 42 -2.04 -2.30 -3.83
CA TYR A 42 -1.03 -2.93 -4.66
C TYR A 42 -1.39 -4.38 -4.96
N VAL A 43 -1.23 -4.79 -6.22
CA VAL A 43 -1.23 -6.19 -6.63
C VAL A 43 0.21 -6.68 -6.61
N THR A 44 0.51 -7.59 -5.69
CA THR A 44 1.87 -8.05 -5.45
C THR A 44 2.37 -9.00 -6.54
N ASN A 45 3.63 -8.87 -6.93
CA ASN A 45 4.28 -9.63 -8.00
C ASN A 45 3.52 -9.54 -9.33
N ALA A 46 3.00 -8.36 -9.64
CA ALA A 46 2.29 -8.04 -10.86
C ALA A 46 2.84 -6.76 -11.50
N GLY A 47 2.93 -6.74 -12.82
CA GLY A 47 3.28 -5.55 -13.59
C GLY A 47 2.10 -4.59 -13.77
N HIS A 48 2.23 -3.67 -14.72
CA HIS A 48 1.22 -2.65 -15.04
C HIS A 48 -0.16 -3.23 -15.37
N ASN A 49 -0.20 -4.41 -15.94
CA ASN A 49 -1.45 -5.11 -16.26
C ASN A 49 -2.19 -5.69 -15.04
N LEU A 50 -1.63 -5.57 -13.82
CA LEU A 50 -2.16 -6.09 -12.55
C LEU A 50 -2.33 -7.63 -12.54
N GLY A 51 -1.48 -8.36 -13.28
CA GLY A 51 -1.46 -9.81 -13.34
C GLY A 51 -2.76 -10.39 -13.90
N ASP A 52 -3.36 -11.37 -13.22
CA ASP A 52 -4.64 -11.96 -13.58
C ASP A 52 -5.85 -11.06 -13.27
N LYS A 53 -5.62 -9.90 -12.69
CA LYS A 53 -6.61 -8.88 -12.29
C LYS A 53 -7.63 -9.33 -11.23
N LYS A 54 -7.61 -10.57 -10.79
CA LYS A 54 -8.59 -11.11 -9.86
C LYS A 54 -8.59 -10.35 -8.53
N ALA A 55 -7.41 -10.11 -7.95
CA ALA A 55 -7.28 -9.36 -6.69
C ALA A 55 -7.73 -7.90 -6.85
N ALA A 56 -7.36 -7.25 -7.96
CA ALA A 56 -7.75 -5.88 -8.25
C ALA A 56 -9.28 -5.74 -8.41
N PHE A 57 -9.90 -6.59 -9.21
CA PHE A 57 -11.36 -6.56 -9.40
C PHE A 57 -12.13 -6.88 -8.14
N ASN A 58 -11.66 -7.82 -7.32
CA ASN A 58 -12.30 -8.12 -6.04
C ASN A 58 -12.27 -6.91 -5.08
N THR A 59 -11.13 -6.21 -5.03
CA THR A 59 -10.99 -4.99 -4.24
C THR A 59 -11.83 -3.84 -4.80
N LEU A 60 -11.85 -3.66 -6.12
CA LEU A 60 -12.67 -2.66 -6.80
C LEU A 60 -14.16 -2.89 -6.53
N GLU A 61 -14.62 -4.13 -6.59
CA GLU A 61 -16.01 -4.48 -6.29
C GLU A 61 -16.39 -4.11 -4.85
N ALA A 62 -15.54 -4.45 -3.87
CA ALA A 62 -15.77 -4.09 -2.48
C ALA A 62 -15.84 -2.57 -2.27
N PHE A 63 -14.92 -1.82 -2.87
CA PHE A 63 -14.90 -0.37 -2.84
C PHE A 63 -16.16 0.23 -3.46
N PHE A 64 -16.55 -0.25 -4.65
CA PHE A 64 -17.72 0.24 -5.37
C PHE A 64 -19.03 -0.02 -4.62
N GLN A 65 -19.18 -1.20 -4.02
CA GLN A 65 -20.35 -1.52 -3.19
C GLN A 65 -20.48 -0.61 -1.98
N GLN A 66 -19.37 -0.39 -1.25
CA GLN A 66 -19.36 0.52 -0.10
C GLN A 66 -19.72 1.96 -0.53
N THR A 67 -19.19 2.38 -1.69
CA THR A 67 -19.47 3.72 -2.25
C THR A 67 -20.98 3.90 -2.57
N ILE A 68 -21.58 2.95 -3.28
CA ILE A 68 -23.02 3.00 -3.66
C ILE A 68 -23.91 2.92 -2.42
N ALA A 69 -23.56 2.04 -1.47
CA ALA A 69 -24.30 1.88 -0.24
C ALA A 69 -24.12 3.07 0.73
N LYS A 70 -23.24 4.02 0.42
CA LYS A 70 -22.83 5.13 1.29
C LYS A 70 -22.33 4.64 2.66
N GLU A 71 -21.69 3.47 2.68
CA GLU A 71 -21.09 2.92 3.87
C GLU A 71 -19.75 3.63 4.16
N LYS A 72 -19.39 3.65 5.47
CA LYS A 72 -18.06 4.14 5.84
C LYS A 72 -17.01 3.12 5.43
N TYR A 73 -16.02 3.57 4.69
CA TYR A 73 -14.83 2.78 4.40
C TYR A 73 -14.10 2.40 5.69
N PRO A 74 -13.38 1.28 5.71
CA PRO A 74 -12.53 0.95 6.83
C PRO A 74 -11.55 2.08 7.11
N ARG A 75 -11.36 2.40 8.38
CA ARG A 75 -10.29 3.32 8.76
C ARG A 75 -8.95 2.67 8.44
N PHE A 76 -8.12 3.36 7.72
CA PHE A 76 -6.78 2.95 7.35
C PHE A 76 -5.87 4.18 7.35
N ASP A 77 -5.34 4.51 8.54
CA ASP A 77 -4.38 5.60 8.70
C ASP A 77 -3.03 5.00 9.05
N TYR A 78 -1.98 5.55 8.50
CA TYR A 78 -0.62 5.13 8.82
C TYR A 78 0.32 6.32 8.91
N SER A 79 1.40 6.12 9.63
CA SER A 79 2.56 7.01 9.63
C SER A 79 3.83 6.16 9.62
N ILE A 80 4.87 6.68 9.03
CA ILE A 80 6.19 6.06 9.02
C ILE A 80 7.17 6.93 9.79
N GLN A 81 8.10 6.29 10.48
CA GLN A 81 9.19 6.94 11.22
C GLN A 81 10.46 6.13 10.97
N GLU A 82 11.54 6.83 10.69
CA GLU A 82 12.86 6.22 10.59
C GLU A 82 13.50 6.03 11.97
N ASP A 83 14.31 5.01 12.07
CA ASP A 83 15.26 4.84 13.17
C ASP A 83 16.67 4.51 12.62
N ALA A 84 17.62 4.25 13.49
CA ALA A 84 19.02 4.06 13.08
C ALA A 84 19.26 2.83 12.18
N ASN A 85 18.34 1.88 12.16
CA ASN A 85 18.52 0.59 11.49
C ASN A 85 17.40 0.23 10.52
N GLY A 86 16.36 1.10 10.42
CA GLY A 86 15.21 0.78 9.62
C GLY A 86 14.08 1.81 9.70
N ALA A 87 12.87 1.36 9.48
CA ALA A 87 11.67 2.15 9.56
C ALA A 87 10.58 1.46 10.40
N SER A 88 9.78 2.25 11.09
CA SER A 88 8.64 1.80 11.86
C SER A 88 7.35 2.37 11.25
N VAL A 89 6.45 1.49 10.85
CA VAL A 89 5.11 1.86 10.33
C VAL A 89 4.09 1.69 11.45
N LYS A 90 3.48 2.81 11.86
CA LYS A 90 2.34 2.81 12.81
C LYS A 90 1.05 2.80 12.03
N LEU A 91 0.32 1.68 12.11
CA LEU A 91 -0.95 1.50 11.43
C LEU A 91 -2.12 1.61 12.42
N LYS A 92 -3.12 2.43 12.09
CA LYS A 92 -4.42 2.49 12.77
C LYS A 92 -5.50 2.02 11.81
N THR A 93 -6.15 0.92 12.12
CA THR A 93 -7.13 0.30 11.22
C THR A 93 -8.43 -0.03 11.94
N SER A 94 -9.52 -0.16 11.16
CA SER A 94 -10.79 -0.68 11.65
C SER A 94 -10.65 -2.15 12.02
N LYS A 95 -11.08 -2.50 13.25
CA LYS A 95 -11.13 -3.92 13.66
C LYS A 95 -12.24 -4.69 12.96
N ARG A 96 -13.32 -4.00 12.61
CA ARG A 96 -14.48 -4.63 11.99
C ARG A 96 -14.07 -5.18 10.62
N HIS A 97 -14.24 -6.49 10.44
CA HIS A 97 -13.91 -7.22 9.22
C HIS A 97 -12.43 -7.35 8.88
N LEU A 98 -11.53 -6.89 9.77
CA LEU A 98 -10.09 -7.11 9.62
C LEU A 98 -9.78 -8.61 9.70
N GLN A 99 -9.01 -9.11 8.73
CA GLN A 99 -8.58 -10.51 8.68
C GLN A 99 -7.08 -10.65 8.85
N GLU A 100 -6.29 -9.92 8.07
CA GLU A 100 -4.83 -10.05 8.05
C GLU A 100 -4.15 -8.68 7.93
N VAL A 101 -2.94 -8.59 8.45
CA VAL A 101 -1.97 -7.53 8.11
C VAL A 101 -0.68 -8.19 7.67
N ILE A 102 -0.15 -7.75 6.54
CA ILE A 102 0.98 -8.35 5.85
C ILE A 102 1.95 -7.24 5.50
N ILE A 103 3.24 -7.42 5.80
CA ILE A 103 4.30 -6.65 5.16
C ILE A 103 4.68 -7.40 3.88
N TRP A 104 4.68 -6.70 2.76
CA TRP A 104 5.29 -7.17 1.52
C TRP A 104 6.59 -6.42 1.31
N GLU A 105 7.68 -7.14 1.08
CA GLU A 105 8.99 -6.57 0.89
C GLU A 105 9.78 -7.28 -0.21
N ALA A 106 10.64 -6.52 -0.90
CA ALA A 106 11.61 -7.03 -1.84
C ALA A 106 12.93 -6.25 -1.69
N GLU A 107 14.06 -6.90 -1.98
CA GLU A 107 15.37 -6.27 -2.04
C GLU A 107 15.87 -6.28 -3.49
N SER A 108 16.58 -5.21 -3.88
CA SER A 108 17.20 -5.07 -5.20
C SER A 108 18.61 -4.51 -5.07
N SER A 109 19.45 -4.81 -6.04
CA SER A 109 20.83 -4.28 -6.11
C SER A 109 20.92 -2.87 -6.69
N ASP A 110 19.92 -2.41 -7.46
CA ASP A 110 19.99 -1.22 -8.30
C ASP A 110 18.75 -0.29 -8.23
N LYS A 111 17.90 -0.48 -7.23
CA LYS A 111 16.65 0.28 -7.04
C LYS A 111 15.57 0.00 -8.11
N ASP A 112 15.79 -0.95 -8.99
CA ASP A 112 14.79 -1.46 -9.93
C ASP A 112 14.12 -2.70 -9.32
N PHE A 113 12.80 -2.63 -9.14
CA PHE A 113 12.03 -3.71 -8.52
C PHE A 113 11.12 -4.44 -9.52
N ARG A 114 11.28 -4.18 -10.83
CA ARG A 114 10.44 -4.78 -11.87
C ARG A 114 10.63 -6.29 -11.99
N ASP A 115 11.81 -6.79 -11.74
CA ASP A 115 12.19 -8.20 -11.80
C ASP A 115 12.39 -8.84 -10.42
N GLU A 116 12.17 -8.07 -9.35
CA GLU A 116 12.32 -8.57 -7.99
C GLU A 116 11.04 -9.29 -7.50
N LYS A 117 11.23 -10.24 -6.62
CA LYS A 117 10.11 -10.97 -6.02
C LYS A 117 9.75 -10.41 -4.66
N PHE A 118 8.58 -9.83 -4.54
CA PHE A 118 8.02 -9.43 -3.25
C PHE A 118 7.61 -10.65 -2.43
N VAL A 119 8.02 -10.68 -1.18
CA VAL A 119 7.77 -11.75 -0.21
C VAL A 119 6.88 -11.24 0.90
N ALA A 120 5.90 -12.05 1.29
CA ALA A 120 4.98 -11.75 2.38
C ALA A 120 5.59 -12.10 3.74
N LYS A 121 5.43 -11.19 4.70
CA LYS A 121 5.65 -11.43 6.12
C LYS A 121 4.34 -11.20 6.85
N GLU A 122 3.64 -12.29 7.13
CA GLU A 122 2.35 -12.23 7.83
C GLU A 122 2.56 -11.88 9.31
N LEU A 123 1.68 -11.05 9.82
CA LEU A 123 1.72 -10.57 11.19
C LEU A 123 0.51 -11.03 11.97
N ASN A 124 0.75 -11.74 13.05
CA ASN A 124 -0.33 -12.16 13.94
C ASN A 124 -0.81 -10.98 14.78
N ILE A 125 -1.89 -10.32 14.34
CA ILE A 125 -2.48 -9.18 15.02
C ILE A 125 -3.81 -9.57 15.68
N SER A 126 -3.75 -10.35 16.70
CA SER A 126 -4.93 -10.59 17.53
C SER A 126 -5.30 -9.32 18.31
N ASN A 127 -6.42 -8.69 17.93
CA ASN A 127 -7.14 -7.68 18.71
C ASN A 127 -6.53 -6.28 18.96
N LYS A 128 -5.54 -5.82 18.20
CA LYS A 128 -4.96 -4.47 18.38
C LYS A 128 -5.63 -3.42 17.48
N LYS A 129 -5.98 -2.24 18.03
CA LYS A 129 -6.48 -1.07 17.27
C LYS A 129 -5.37 -0.32 16.54
N SER A 130 -4.15 -0.48 16.99
CA SER A 130 -2.94 0.09 16.43
C SER A 130 -1.86 -0.96 16.43
N VAL A 131 -1.14 -1.06 15.33
CA VAL A 131 -0.03 -1.99 15.15
C VAL A 131 1.19 -1.17 14.78
N GLU A 132 2.31 -1.42 15.41
CA GLU A 132 3.60 -0.88 15.03
C GLU A 132 4.43 -2.01 14.41
N LEU A 133 4.95 -1.76 13.22
CA LEU A 133 5.60 -2.73 12.36
C LEU A 133 6.98 -2.20 12.03
N SER A 134 8.02 -2.98 12.32
CA SER A 134 9.40 -2.62 12.01
C SER A 134 9.87 -3.32 10.75
N VAL A 135 10.55 -2.58 9.89
CA VAL A 135 11.20 -3.06 8.68
C VAL A 135 12.66 -2.63 8.73
N ASP A 136 13.55 -3.60 8.79
CA ASP A 136 14.99 -3.33 8.80
C ASP A 136 15.46 -2.86 7.42
N TYR A 137 16.42 -1.95 7.38
CA TYR A 137 17.11 -1.56 6.15
C TYR A 137 17.87 -2.74 5.55
N PRO A 138 18.05 -2.79 4.23
CA PRO A 138 18.87 -3.82 3.61
C PRO A 138 20.34 -3.63 4.02
N THR A 139 21.11 -4.71 4.10
CA THR A 139 22.56 -4.61 4.40
C THR A 139 23.33 -3.98 3.25
N LYS A 140 22.81 -4.06 2.03
CA LYS A 140 23.33 -3.46 0.79
C LYS A 140 22.19 -3.33 -0.22
N GLY A 141 22.39 -2.45 -1.21
CA GLY A 141 21.36 -2.21 -2.25
C GLY A 141 20.15 -1.48 -1.69
N TYR A 142 18.97 -1.87 -2.14
CA TYR A 142 17.71 -1.19 -1.89
C TYR A 142 16.65 -2.15 -1.42
N LYS A 143 15.69 -1.64 -0.68
CA LYS A 143 14.48 -2.36 -0.25
C LYS A 143 13.25 -1.58 -0.62
N ALA A 144 12.24 -2.26 -1.15
CA ALA A 144 10.89 -1.74 -1.27
C ALA A 144 9.96 -2.52 -0.34
N PHE A 145 9.04 -1.83 0.33
CA PHE A 145 8.07 -2.48 1.21
C PHE A 145 6.77 -1.70 1.30
N LEU A 146 5.69 -2.42 1.59
CA LEU A 146 4.38 -1.86 1.90
C LEU A 146 3.70 -2.68 3.00
N VAL A 147 2.71 -2.08 3.66
CA VAL A 147 1.83 -2.78 4.58
C VAL A 147 0.47 -2.95 3.92
N MET A 148 0.03 -4.19 3.78
CA MET A 148 -1.27 -4.56 3.24
C MET A 148 -2.18 -5.07 4.34
N VAL A 149 -3.44 -4.66 4.28
CA VAL A 149 -4.50 -5.12 5.18
C VAL A 149 -5.57 -5.82 4.37
N LYS A 150 -5.96 -7.01 4.79
CA LYS A 150 -7.08 -7.73 4.19
C LYS A 150 -8.33 -7.58 5.04
N TYR A 151 -9.42 -7.23 4.41
CA TYR A 151 -10.74 -7.14 5.01
C TYR A 151 -11.69 -8.16 4.41
N LYS A 152 -12.64 -8.63 5.23
CA LYS A 152 -13.74 -9.47 4.74
C LYS A 152 -14.54 -8.70 3.70
N HIS A 153 -14.75 -9.32 2.53
CA HIS A 153 -15.53 -8.73 1.46
C HIS A 153 -17.01 -8.58 1.87
N PRO A 154 -17.68 -7.46 1.54
CA PRO A 154 -19.09 -7.23 1.89
C PRO A 154 -20.01 -8.38 1.44
N ASN A 155 -19.78 -8.95 0.28
CA ASN A 155 -20.58 -10.04 -0.32
C ASN A 155 -20.09 -11.45 0.06
N GLY A 156 -19.20 -11.59 1.03
CA GLY A 156 -18.68 -12.90 1.44
C GLY A 156 -17.74 -13.58 0.43
N LYS A 157 -17.27 -12.85 -0.58
CA LYS A 157 -16.22 -13.30 -1.50
C LYS A 157 -14.85 -13.35 -0.82
N GLU A 158 -13.80 -13.63 -1.60
CA GLU A 158 -12.42 -13.51 -1.16
C GLU A 158 -12.15 -12.12 -0.52
N PRO A 159 -11.26 -12.03 0.46
CA PRO A 159 -10.93 -10.76 1.10
C PRO A 159 -10.47 -9.71 0.10
N TYR A 160 -10.78 -8.45 0.38
CA TYR A 160 -10.26 -7.33 -0.40
C TYR A 160 -9.11 -6.63 0.33
N ASN A 161 -8.26 -5.95 -0.43
CA ASN A 161 -7.00 -5.43 0.05
C ASN A 161 -6.97 -3.89 0.04
N ILE A 162 -6.47 -3.31 1.13
CA ILE A 162 -6.04 -1.91 1.18
C ILE A 162 -4.58 -1.91 1.62
N SER A 163 -3.75 -1.05 1.04
CA SER A 163 -2.34 -0.97 1.40
C SER A 163 -1.89 0.45 1.69
N THR A 164 -0.76 0.60 2.36
CA THR A 164 0.02 1.84 2.32
C THR A 164 0.49 2.09 0.89
N ARG A 165 1.02 3.28 0.64
CA ARG A 165 1.89 3.44 -0.53
C ARG A 165 3.12 2.55 -0.38
N MET A 166 3.84 2.35 -1.47
CA MET A 166 5.17 1.74 -1.40
C MET A 166 6.16 2.69 -0.76
N PHE A 167 7.02 2.14 0.08
CA PHE A 167 8.19 2.80 0.65
C PHE A 167 9.45 2.17 0.06
N THR A 168 10.45 2.99 -0.19
CA THR A 168 11.76 2.53 -0.66
C THR A 168 12.86 3.09 0.24
N ALA A 169 13.89 2.28 0.49
CA ALA A 169 15.02 2.64 1.33
C ALA A 169 16.32 2.06 0.78
N ASP A 170 17.44 2.63 1.15
CA ASP A 170 18.75 1.97 1.06
C ASP A 170 19.21 1.49 2.45
N ASN A 171 20.50 1.25 2.63
CA ASN A 171 21.07 0.80 3.89
C ASN A 171 21.29 1.93 4.93
N LYS A 172 20.80 3.14 4.67
CA LYS A 172 20.99 4.33 5.51
C LYS A 172 19.72 5.10 5.76
N GLU A 173 18.86 5.23 4.76
CA GLU A 173 17.71 6.13 4.82
C GLU A 173 16.52 5.65 4.00
N LEU A 174 15.36 6.16 4.37
CA LEU A 174 14.10 6.01 3.65
C LEU A 174 13.97 7.14 2.62
N PHE A 175 13.54 6.82 1.39
CA PHE A 175 13.39 7.80 0.32
C PHE A 175 12.01 8.47 0.37
N GLU A 176 11.88 9.47 1.23
CA GLU A 176 10.65 10.23 1.42
C GLU A 176 10.58 11.53 0.59
N GLU A 177 11.66 11.91 -0.08
CA GLU A 177 11.65 13.11 -0.91
C GLU A 177 10.59 13.02 -2.00
N VAL A 178 9.74 14.06 -2.04
CA VAL A 178 8.68 14.25 -3.04
C VAL A 178 9.23 15.13 -4.14
N TYR A 179 9.03 14.75 -5.39
CA TYR A 179 9.41 15.57 -6.52
C TYR A 179 8.45 16.78 -6.61
N GLU A 180 8.95 17.97 -6.29
CA GLU A 180 8.23 19.21 -6.57
C GLU A 180 8.51 19.62 -8.01
N PRO A 181 7.48 19.69 -8.89
CA PRO A 181 7.64 20.04 -10.30
C PRO A 181 7.94 21.52 -10.53
#